data_cce3144f34d8abd2bbb3e7ae83730604
#
_entry.id   cce3144f34d8abd2bbb3e7ae83730604
#
_cell.length_a   1.000
_cell.length_b   1.000
_cell.length_c   1.000
_cell.angle_alpha   90.00
_cell.angle_beta   90.00
_cell.angle_gamma   90.00
#
_symmetry.space_group_name_H-M   'P 1'
#
loop_
_entity.id
_entity.type
_entity.pdbx_description
1 polymer ?
#
loop_
_entity_poly.entity_id
_entity_poly.type
_entity_poly.pdbx_seq_one_letter_code
_entity_poly.pdbx_strand_id
1 'polypeptide(L)'
;MKEGSPLTVSSLPKVEYRKGSVVKHDGYEITDHWFQVPLTHGLIFSKGKDAALSSRFADQTITVFAREVVSTNETLTVSADKRPYIVYLQGGPGFGSPKTGSIGGWIAELAKTHRVVLLDQRGTGMSSPLSARNITAVGDAQVQAEYTELFRADSIIADAEAVREVLLADRADKRWSTIGQSFGGFLTLSYLSFAPQSLRDCRITAGLAPIRTSVDNVYQHTFDRMKERNEEYYSWFPEDAELATRIAEHLRTHKEYLPTGERLTDHRFQMAGHFLGGRWRERGLHYFLETAFAEGNDHLSDQFLTAMGAEVTFQANPLYALMHETIYADGPSDGVLPGIPGYELSPSPAPTNWSAARVAASRPEFAPDADRLLFTGEHIFPWYYEEDPSLRPLAEVANILAEKKDWGRLYDHAQLHKNEVPVVAAAYNPDVYVDFEHSMETARWVGNTHVWTSKTHHHDGFGSDSLTILGHLKNMLAEVHNQ
;
A
#
# COMPACT_ATOMS: atom_id res chain seq x y z
N MET A 1 -27.71 -22.32 2.39
CA MET A 1 -26.41 -22.29 3.10
C MET A 1 -26.44 -21.05 3.98
N LYS A 2 -26.15 -21.14 5.27
CA LYS A 2 -26.20 -19.97 6.17
C LYS A 2 -25.14 -18.98 5.74
N GLU A 3 -25.54 -17.75 5.48
CA GLU A 3 -24.67 -16.60 5.28
C GLU A 3 -23.61 -16.57 6.38
N GLY A 4 -22.34 -16.37 6.00
CA GLY A 4 -21.25 -16.26 6.95
C GLY A 4 -21.50 -15.07 7.87
N SER A 5 -21.57 -15.34 9.15
CA SER A 5 -21.64 -14.28 10.16
C SER A 5 -20.39 -13.40 10.06
N PRO A 6 -20.53 -12.06 10.17
CA PRO A 6 -19.38 -11.18 10.27
C PRO A 6 -18.49 -11.62 11.45
N LEU A 7 -17.22 -11.28 11.39
CA LEU A 7 -16.29 -11.52 12.49
C LEU A 7 -16.89 -11.01 13.80
N THR A 8 -17.10 -11.91 14.72
CA THR A 8 -17.37 -11.51 16.09
C THR A 8 -16.05 -11.46 16.84
N VAL A 9 -15.78 -10.33 17.43
CA VAL A 9 -14.59 -10.03 18.24
C VAL A 9 -14.28 -11.12 19.30
N SER A 10 -15.30 -11.85 19.74
CA SER A 10 -15.17 -12.97 20.67
C SER A 10 -14.41 -14.19 20.11
N SER A 11 -14.06 -14.21 18.82
CA SER A 11 -13.35 -15.31 18.17
C SER A 11 -11.84 -15.06 17.98
N LEU A 12 -11.33 -13.86 18.27
CA LEU A 12 -9.90 -13.59 18.19
C LEU A 12 -9.15 -14.29 19.34
N PRO A 13 -8.02 -14.93 19.07
CA PRO A 13 -7.20 -15.54 20.11
C PRO A 13 -6.67 -14.46 21.08
N LYS A 14 -6.55 -14.82 22.35
CA LYS A 14 -5.99 -13.93 23.35
C LYS A 14 -4.51 -13.63 22.97
N VAL A 15 -4.21 -12.37 22.80
CA VAL A 15 -2.90 -11.87 22.35
C VAL A 15 -2.02 -11.57 23.59
N GLU A 16 -0.78 -12.01 23.56
CA GLU A 16 0.22 -11.55 24.55
C GLU A 16 0.60 -10.10 24.21
N TYR A 17 0.46 -9.24 25.20
CA TYR A 17 0.73 -7.82 25.07
C TYR A 17 1.81 -7.34 26.04
N ARG A 18 2.71 -6.51 25.53
CA ARG A 18 3.70 -5.82 26.32
C ARG A 18 3.70 -4.33 25.97
N LYS A 19 3.42 -3.49 26.96
CA LYS A 19 3.69 -2.06 26.87
C LYS A 19 5.20 -1.84 26.87
N GLY A 20 5.69 -1.12 25.88
CA GLY A 20 7.09 -0.79 25.69
C GLY A 20 7.49 0.52 26.38
N SER A 21 8.44 1.23 25.77
CA SER A 21 8.91 2.53 26.25
C SER A 21 7.81 3.58 26.18
N VAL A 22 7.88 4.51 27.13
CA VAL A 22 7.05 5.73 27.12
C VAL A 22 8.02 6.92 27.13
N VAL A 23 7.94 7.75 26.10
CA VAL A 23 8.76 8.95 25.94
C VAL A 23 7.85 10.17 25.96
N LYS A 24 8.22 11.18 26.76
CA LYS A 24 7.53 12.49 26.76
C LYS A 24 8.50 13.52 26.18
N HIS A 25 8.14 14.07 25.04
CA HIS A 25 8.98 15.02 24.33
C HIS A 25 8.11 15.98 23.49
N ASP A 26 8.50 17.24 23.44
CA ASP A 26 7.88 18.29 22.61
C ASP A 26 6.33 18.38 22.69
N GLY A 27 5.78 18.16 23.89
CA GLY A 27 4.32 18.23 24.09
C GLY A 27 3.55 16.97 23.64
N TYR A 28 4.26 15.86 23.48
CA TYR A 28 3.66 14.56 23.15
C TYR A 28 4.13 13.48 24.12
N GLU A 29 3.24 12.54 24.40
CA GLU A 29 3.56 11.24 24.97
C GLU A 29 3.54 10.21 23.86
N ILE A 30 4.65 9.49 23.71
CA ILE A 30 4.85 8.45 22.69
C ILE A 30 5.00 7.13 23.45
N THR A 31 4.14 6.17 23.14
CA THR A 31 4.16 4.85 23.79
C THR A 31 4.34 3.76 22.74
N ASP A 32 5.29 2.87 22.95
CA ASP A 32 5.48 1.68 22.14
C ASP A 32 4.61 0.53 22.66
N HIS A 33 4.02 -0.24 21.75
CA HIS A 33 3.18 -1.39 22.02
C HIS A 33 3.64 -2.60 21.21
N TRP A 34 3.75 -3.75 21.88
CA TRP A 34 4.19 -5.00 21.28
C TRP A 34 3.15 -6.08 21.50
N PHE A 35 2.77 -6.76 20.45
CA PHE A 35 1.74 -7.79 20.47
C PHE A 35 2.29 -9.06 19.83
N GLN A 36 2.09 -10.22 20.50
CA GLN A 36 2.34 -11.52 19.89
C GLN A 36 1.01 -12.01 19.30
N VAL A 37 0.91 -12.01 17.99
CA VAL A 37 -0.29 -12.42 17.27
C VAL A 37 -0.04 -13.75 16.55
N PRO A 38 -1.07 -14.56 16.30
CA PRO A 38 -0.93 -15.74 15.46
C PRO A 38 -0.44 -15.37 14.05
N LEU A 39 0.45 -16.18 13.49
CA LEU A 39 0.80 -16.04 12.08
C LEU A 39 -0.43 -16.27 11.20
N THR A 40 -1.26 -17.26 11.56
CA THR A 40 -2.57 -17.50 10.93
C THR A 40 -3.68 -17.17 11.92
N HIS A 41 -4.58 -16.27 11.56
CA HIS A 41 -5.74 -15.93 12.39
C HIS A 41 -6.91 -16.92 12.24
N GLY A 42 -6.65 -18.15 11.73
CA GLY A 42 -7.69 -19.16 11.56
C GLY A 42 -8.79 -18.70 10.61
N LEU A 43 -8.41 -18.25 9.42
CA LEU A 43 -9.29 -18.05 8.28
C LEU A 43 -10.58 -17.32 8.56
N ILE A 44 -10.40 -16.12 9.02
CA ILE A 44 -11.52 -15.26 9.33
C ILE A 44 -12.39 -15.03 8.08
N PHE A 45 -11.80 -15.11 6.88
CA PHE A 45 -12.46 -14.66 5.64
C PHE A 45 -12.48 -15.66 4.48
N SER A 46 -11.79 -16.81 4.58
CA SER A 46 -11.81 -17.81 3.51
C SER A 46 -12.38 -19.14 3.95
N LYS A 47 -13.34 -19.66 3.22
CA LYS A 47 -13.94 -20.98 3.46
C LYS A 47 -13.24 -22.03 2.61
N GLY A 48 -12.56 -22.97 3.24
CA GLY A 48 -12.39 -24.32 2.70
C GLY A 48 -11.03 -24.78 2.22
N LYS A 49 -10.13 -23.95 1.71
CA LYS A 49 -8.80 -24.39 1.24
C LYS A 49 -7.65 -24.11 2.21
N ASP A 50 -7.84 -23.19 3.07
CA ASP A 50 -6.83 -22.68 4.00
C ASP A 50 -6.61 -23.57 5.24
N ALA A 51 -7.33 -24.68 5.37
CA ALA A 51 -7.11 -25.62 6.46
C ALA A 51 -5.68 -26.23 6.41
N ALA A 52 -5.11 -26.41 5.22
CA ALA A 52 -3.73 -26.89 5.06
C ALA A 52 -2.70 -25.83 5.43
N LEU A 53 -2.91 -24.57 5.01
CA LEU A 53 -2.10 -23.41 5.40
C LEU A 53 -2.17 -23.18 6.90
N SER A 54 -3.38 -23.17 7.46
CA SER A 54 -3.62 -23.05 8.90
C SER A 54 -2.95 -24.16 9.69
N SER A 55 -2.93 -25.40 9.19
CA SER A 55 -2.29 -26.52 9.88
C SER A 55 -0.76 -26.42 9.87
N ARG A 56 -0.16 -25.96 8.78
CA ARG A 56 1.31 -25.83 8.67
C ARG A 56 1.88 -24.75 9.60
N PHE A 57 1.16 -23.65 9.78
CA PHE A 57 1.62 -22.47 10.51
C PHE A 57 0.79 -22.19 11.78
N ALA A 58 -0.07 -23.10 12.20
CA ALA A 58 -1.10 -22.91 13.23
C ALA A 58 -0.55 -22.46 14.58
N ASP A 59 0.63 -22.99 14.98
CA ASP A 59 1.21 -22.72 16.29
C ASP A 59 2.28 -21.60 16.25
N GLN A 60 2.43 -20.95 15.08
CA GLN A 60 3.41 -19.89 14.92
C GLN A 60 2.80 -18.54 15.26
N THR A 61 3.60 -17.72 15.94
CA THR A 61 3.27 -16.33 16.26
C THR A 61 4.30 -15.39 15.65
N ILE A 62 3.86 -14.17 15.39
CA ILE A 62 4.70 -13.06 14.96
C ILE A 62 4.49 -11.86 15.90
N THR A 63 5.48 -11.00 15.94
CA THR A 63 5.35 -9.72 16.64
C THR A 63 4.66 -8.71 15.72
N VAL A 64 3.66 -8.02 16.25
CA VAL A 64 3.10 -6.80 15.68
C VAL A 64 3.43 -5.64 16.62
N PHE A 65 3.87 -4.55 16.05
CA PHE A 65 4.26 -3.34 16.73
C PHE A 65 3.34 -2.18 16.37
N ALA A 66 2.99 -1.39 17.36
CA ALA A 66 2.31 -0.13 17.16
C ALA A 66 2.92 0.97 18.02
N ARG A 67 2.95 2.18 17.52
CA ARG A 67 3.35 3.37 18.28
C ARG A 67 2.17 4.28 18.48
N GLU A 68 1.85 4.56 19.71
CA GLU A 68 0.81 5.50 20.09
C GLU A 68 1.41 6.88 20.32
N VAL A 69 0.78 7.91 19.73
CA VAL A 69 1.15 9.31 19.89
C VAL A 69 -0.04 10.08 20.46
N VAL A 70 0.17 10.76 21.56
CA VAL A 70 -0.86 11.54 22.26
C VAL A 70 -0.31 12.93 22.60
N SER A 71 -1.02 14.00 22.22
CA SER A 71 -0.65 15.36 22.67
C SER A 71 -0.91 15.49 24.17
N THR A 72 0.08 16.01 24.89
CA THR A 72 -0.02 16.32 26.33
C THR A 72 -0.49 17.76 26.59
N ASN A 73 -0.88 18.49 25.57
CA ASN A 73 -1.38 19.86 25.72
C ASN A 73 -2.71 19.89 26.49
N GLU A 74 -2.68 20.43 27.70
CA GLU A 74 -3.82 20.50 28.62
C GLU A 74 -4.87 21.55 28.22
N THR A 75 -4.55 22.44 27.27
CA THR A 75 -5.51 23.45 26.76
C THR A 75 -6.50 22.89 25.75
N LEU A 76 -6.31 21.64 25.29
CA LEU A 76 -7.22 20.98 24.35
C LEU A 76 -8.53 20.62 25.05
N THR A 77 -9.64 20.78 24.32
CA THR A 77 -11.02 20.62 24.81
C THR A 77 -11.28 19.25 25.43
N VAL A 78 -10.65 18.19 24.90
CA VAL A 78 -10.80 16.82 25.37
C VAL A 78 -9.46 16.36 25.99
N SER A 79 -9.51 15.93 27.23
CA SER A 79 -8.33 15.40 27.92
C SER A 79 -7.77 14.15 27.24
N ALA A 80 -6.47 13.94 27.32
CA ALA A 80 -5.75 12.87 26.62
C ALA A 80 -6.33 11.47 26.86
N ASP A 81 -6.77 11.19 28.10
CA ASP A 81 -7.38 9.93 28.49
C ASP A 81 -8.76 9.66 27.87
N LYS A 82 -9.48 10.71 27.47
CA LYS A 82 -10.83 10.61 26.87
C LYS A 82 -10.85 10.66 25.36
N ARG A 83 -9.72 11.00 24.71
CA ARG A 83 -9.67 11.05 23.24
C ARG A 83 -9.91 9.68 22.64
N PRO A 84 -10.71 9.59 21.54
CA PRO A 84 -10.88 8.35 20.80
C PRO A 84 -9.57 7.94 20.13
N TYR A 85 -9.47 6.67 19.77
CA TYR A 85 -8.33 6.16 19.01
C TYR A 85 -8.55 6.31 17.50
N ILE A 86 -7.46 6.56 16.78
CA ILE A 86 -7.38 6.49 15.33
C ILE A 86 -6.15 5.68 14.93
N VAL A 87 -6.31 4.66 14.09
CA VAL A 87 -5.20 3.88 13.55
C VAL A 87 -4.83 4.39 12.16
N TYR A 88 -3.54 4.60 11.97
CA TYR A 88 -2.96 4.87 10.66
C TYR A 88 -2.60 3.57 9.97
N LEU A 89 -3.12 3.37 8.76
CA LEU A 89 -2.83 2.26 7.88
C LEU A 89 -1.92 2.75 6.73
N GLN A 90 -0.68 2.27 6.76
CA GLN A 90 0.35 2.69 5.81
C GLN A 90 0.08 2.17 4.42
N GLY A 91 0.49 2.94 3.40
CA GLY A 91 0.52 2.52 1.99
C GLY A 91 1.64 1.52 1.67
N GLY A 92 1.78 1.22 0.41
CA GLY A 92 2.74 0.25 -0.13
C GLY A 92 2.03 -0.76 -1.03
N PRO A 93 2.06 -2.06 -0.74
CA PRO A 93 2.31 -2.79 0.53
C PRO A 93 3.78 -2.83 0.98
N GLY A 94 4.03 -3.35 2.18
CA GLY A 94 5.40 -3.68 2.60
C GLY A 94 6.19 -2.56 3.26
N PHE A 95 5.55 -1.44 3.61
CA PHE A 95 6.19 -0.34 4.33
C PHE A 95 5.68 -0.23 5.77
N GLY A 96 6.60 0.06 6.68
CA GLY A 96 6.25 0.39 8.07
C GLY A 96 5.67 1.80 8.19
N SER A 97 4.96 2.06 9.28
CA SER A 97 4.43 3.38 9.60
C SER A 97 5.54 4.43 9.78
N PRO A 98 5.21 5.73 9.62
CA PRO A 98 6.21 6.79 9.78
C PRO A 98 6.92 6.72 11.12
N LYS A 99 8.24 6.87 11.09
CA LYS A 99 9.06 6.98 12.30
C LYS A 99 9.04 8.42 12.80
N THR A 100 8.64 8.60 14.04
CA THR A 100 8.44 9.92 14.65
C THR A 100 9.75 10.49 15.20
N GLY A 101 10.65 10.87 14.32
CA GLY A 101 11.82 11.67 14.72
C GLY A 101 11.44 13.09 15.14
N SER A 102 10.39 13.64 14.50
CA SER A 102 9.68 14.84 14.94
C SER A 102 8.19 14.64 14.69
N ILE A 103 7.34 15.06 15.63
CA ILE A 103 5.90 14.99 15.47
C ILE A 103 5.43 16.29 14.84
N GLY A 104 4.98 16.20 13.57
CA GLY A 104 4.51 17.33 12.79
C GLY A 104 3.39 16.92 11.82
N GLY A 105 2.97 17.85 10.97
CA GLY A 105 1.99 17.61 9.92
C GLY A 105 0.71 16.94 10.42
N TRP A 106 0.26 15.90 9.71
CA TRP A 106 -0.99 15.21 10.00
C TRP A 106 -1.00 14.47 11.35
N ILE A 107 0.14 13.95 11.83
CA ILE A 107 0.22 13.26 13.13
C ILE A 107 -0.07 14.26 14.24
N ALA A 108 0.57 15.43 14.21
CA ALA A 108 0.37 16.49 15.19
C ALA A 108 -1.09 17.00 15.17
N GLU A 109 -1.67 17.14 13.98
CA GLU A 109 -3.07 17.60 13.83
C GLU A 109 -4.06 16.59 14.42
N LEU A 110 -3.91 15.31 14.08
CA LEU A 110 -4.76 14.26 14.61
C LEU A 110 -4.57 14.06 16.12
N ALA A 111 -3.36 14.19 16.65
CA ALA A 111 -3.07 14.04 18.08
C ALA A 111 -3.75 15.09 18.96
N LYS A 112 -4.24 16.20 18.39
CA LYS A 112 -5.08 17.18 19.12
C LYS A 112 -6.43 16.61 19.55
N THR A 113 -6.98 15.67 18.77
CA THR A 113 -8.34 15.15 18.93
C THR A 113 -8.40 13.64 19.16
N HIS A 114 -7.33 12.91 18.84
CA HIS A 114 -7.26 11.46 18.92
C HIS A 114 -5.98 10.98 19.65
N ARG A 115 -5.99 9.73 20.05
CA ARG A 115 -4.82 8.92 20.34
C ARG A 115 -4.43 8.26 19.01
N VAL A 116 -3.32 8.68 18.42
CA VAL A 116 -2.91 8.23 17.08
C VAL A 116 -2.07 6.97 17.20
N VAL A 117 -2.53 5.89 16.61
CA VAL A 117 -1.84 4.59 16.56
C VAL A 117 -1.18 4.44 15.21
N LEU A 118 0.13 4.44 15.17
CA LEU A 118 0.96 4.16 14.00
C LEU A 118 1.27 2.66 14.02
N LEU A 119 0.52 1.90 13.22
CA LEU A 119 0.64 0.45 13.16
C LEU A 119 1.66 0.05 12.11
N ASP A 120 2.78 -0.58 12.51
CA ASP A 120 3.59 -1.32 11.57
C ASP A 120 2.82 -2.60 11.18
N GLN A 121 2.44 -2.71 9.93
CA GLN A 121 1.76 -3.91 9.44
C GLN A 121 2.69 -5.12 9.54
N ARG A 122 2.13 -6.34 9.68
CA ARG A 122 2.93 -7.56 9.70
C ARG A 122 3.93 -7.59 8.55
N GLY A 123 5.14 -8.04 8.80
CA GLY A 123 6.22 -8.10 7.81
C GLY A 123 6.93 -6.78 7.55
N THR A 124 6.60 -5.70 8.28
CA THR A 124 7.16 -4.37 8.07
C THR A 124 7.69 -3.74 9.36
N GLY A 125 8.56 -2.75 9.25
CA GLY A 125 9.03 -1.94 10.36
C GLY A 125 9.56 -2.77 11.53
N MET A 126 8.88 -2.69 12.69
CA MET A 126 9.18 -3.48 13.89
C MET A 126 8.27 -4.71 14.02
N SER A 127 7.37 -4.96 13.05
CA SER A 127 6.39 -6.04 13.04
C SER A 127 6.90 -7.26 12.30
N SER A 128 7.86 -7.98 12.88
CA SER A 128 8.50 -9.17 12.27
C SER A 128 8.86 -8.92 10.80
N PRO A 129 9.74 -7.95 10.48
CA PRO A 129 9.99 -7.49 9.13
C PRO A 129 10.50 -8.62 8.24
N LEU A 130 9.93 -8.70 7.02
CA LEU A 130 10.34 -9.67 6.03
C LEU A 130 11.53 -9.18 5.20
N SER A 131 12.41 -10.12 4.91
CA SER A 131 13.55 -9.95 4.01
C SER A 131 13.68 -11.21 3.15
N ALA A 132 14.38 -11.13 2.03
CA ALA A 132 14.65 -12.33 1.23
C ALA A 132 15.27 -13.45 2.09
N ARG A 133 16.17 -13.09 3.01
CA ARG A 133 16.84 -14.05 3.90
C ARG A 133 15.88 -14.84 4.79
N ASN A 134 14.91 -14.18 5.44
CA ASN A 134 14.00 -14.88 6.34
C ASN A 134 12.86 -15.57 5.60
N ILE A 135 12.43 -15.07 4.45
CA ILE A 135 11.47 -15.77 3.58
C ILE A 135 12.08 -17.08 3.07
N THR A 136 13.31 -17.04 2.53
CA THR A 136 13.96 -18.26 2.02
C THR A 136 14.31 -19.29 3.11
N ALA A 137 14.33 -18.89 4.36
CA ALA A 137 14.61 -19.78 5.48
C ALA A 137 13.41 -20.66 5.90
N VAL A 138 12.17 -20.36 5.43
CA VAL A 138 10.98 -21.12 5.89
C VAL A 138 10.76 -22.46 5.18
N GLY A 139 11.44 -22.71 4.06
CA GLY A 139 11.31 -23.95 3.31
C GLY A 139 11.62 -23.80 1.81
N ASP A 140 11.05 -24.68 1.00
CA ASP A 140 11.10 -24.56 -0.47
C ASP A 140 10.20 -23.40 -0.97
N ALA A 141 10.28 -23.12 -2.27
CA ALA A 141 9.57 -21.98 -2.87
C ALA A 141 8.05 -22.05 -2.68
N GLN A 142 7.46 -23.25 -2.67
CA GLN A 142 6.03 -23.42 -2.42
C GLN A 142 5.68 -23.04 -0.98
N VAL A 143 6.46 -23.48 0.00
CA VAL A 143 6.29 -23.13 1.42
C VAL A 143 6.51 -21.63 1.65
N GLN A 144 7.49 -21.04 0.96
CA GLN A 144 7.76 -19.61 1.01
C GLN A 144 6.59 -18.78 0.44
N ALA A 145 5.97 -19.21 -0.65
CA ALA A 145 4.79 -18.57 -1.22
C ALA A 145 3.59 -18.65 -0.26
N GLU A 146 3.31 -19.84 0.30
CA GLU A 146 2.29 -20.05 1.32
C GLU A 146 2.52 -19.19 2.56
N TYR A 147 3.77 -19.04 2.99
CA TYR A 147 4.13 -18.14 4.10
C TYR A 147 3.87 -16.68 3.75
N THR A 148 4.25 -16.25 2.54
CA THR A 148 4.11 -14.86 2.09
C THR A 148 2.64 -14.45 1.96
N GLU A 149 1.75 -15.37 1.56
CA GLU A 149 0.30 -15.12 1.53
C GLU A 149 -0.27 -14.66 2.86
N LEU A 150 0.31 -15.08 3.97
CA LEU A 150 -0.14 -14.72 5.31
C LEU A 150 0.11 -13.25 5.68
N PHE A 151 0.71 -12.46 4.76
CA PHE A 151 0.99 -11.04 4.94
C PHE A 151 0.09 -10.13 4.09
N ARG A 152 -1.05 -10.64 3.62
CA ARG A 152 -2.06 -9.88 2.87
C ARG A 152 -2.99 -9.08 3.77
N ALA A 153 -3.87 -8.30 3.12
CA ALA A 153 -4.78 -7.35 3.76
C ALA A 153 -5.67 -7.98 4.84
N ASP A 154 -6.23 -9.15 4.60
CA ASP A 154 -7.08 -9.88 5.54
C ASP A 154 -6.37 -10.18 6.87
N SER A 155 -5.14 -10.66 6.81
CA SER A 155 -4.32 -10.91 8.00
C SER A 155 -3.90 -9.62 8.70
N ILE A 156 -3.60 -8.55 7.93
CA ILE A 156 -3.29 -7.22 8.49
C ILE A 156 -4.49 -6.67 9.27
N ILE A 157 -5.72 -6.83 8.76
CA ILE A 157 -6.93 -6.39 9.46
C ILE A 157 -7.19 -7.22 10.71
N ALA A 158 -6.93 -8.52 10.67
CA ALA A 158 -7.04 -9.36 11.87
C ALA A 158 -6.04 -8.95 12.96
N ASP A 159 -4.82 -8.57 12.59
CA ASP A 159 -3.86 -7.97 13.54
C ASP A 159 -4.37 -6.66 14.11
N ALA A 160 -4.90 -5.78 13.25
CA ALA A 160 -5.45 -4.50 13.68
C ALA A 160 -6.60 -4.68 14.69
N GLU A 161 -7.48 -5.68 14.48
CA GLU A 161 -8.52 -6.04 15.44
C GLU A 161 -7.93 -6.54 16.76
N ALA A 162 -6.90 -7.39 16.72
CA ALA A 162 -6.22 -7.86 17.92
C ALA A 162 -5.57 -6.70 18.72
N VAL A 163 -4.95 -5.76 18.03
CA VAL A 163 -4.38 -4.53 18.62
C VAL A 163 -5.50 -3.67 19.22
N ARG A 164 -6.59 -3.46 18.50
CA ARG A 164 -7.75 -2.67 18.95
C ARG A 164 -8.35 -3.24 20.25
N GLU A 165 -8.58 -4.54 20.29
CA GLU A 165 -9.15 -5.22 21.48
C GLU A 165 -8.31 -4.97 22.72
N VAL A 166 -6.98 -5.01 22.60
CA VAL A 166 -6.08 -4.77 23.72
C VAL A 166 -6.05 -3.29 24.12
N LEU A 167 -5.85 -2.38 23.13
CA LEU A 167 -5.71 -0.95 23.44
C LEU A 167 -7.00 -0.30 23.92
N LEU A 168 -8.15 -0.82 23.51
CA LEU A 168 -9.45 -0.29 23.90
C LEU A 168 -10.13 -1.14 25.01
N ALA A 169 -9.42 -2.07 25.63
CA ALA A 169 -9.99 -3.00 26.63
C ALA A 169 -10.76 -2.28 27.74
N ASP A 170 -10.27 -1.16 28.22
CA ASP A 170 -10.86 -0.36 29.30
C ASP A 170 -11.73 0.82 28.79
N ARG A 171 -11.98 0.90 27.47
CA ARG A 171 -12.80 1.97 26.89
C ARG A 171 -14.29 1.60 26.88
N ALA A 172 -15.15 2.59 27.08
CA ALA A 172 -16.60 2.39 26.93
C ALA A 172 -17.00 2.18 25.47
N ASP A 173 -16.45 2.97 24.55
CA ASP A 173 -16.57 2.74 23.11
C ASP A 173 -15.35 1.95 22.62
N LYS A 174 -15.60 0.74 22.15
CA LYS A 174 -14.57 -0.18 21.66
C LYS A 174 -14.19 0.06 20.19
N ARG A 175 -14.82 1.04 19.56
CA ARG A 175 -14.55 1.39 18.17
C ARG A 175 -13.42 2.42 18.08
N TRP A 176 -12.65 2.34 17.02
CA TRP A 176 -11.69 3.35 16.63
C TRP A 176 -11.97 3.91 15.24
N SER A 177 -11.34 5.01 14.88
CA SER A 177 -11.32 5.54 13.53
C SER A 177 -10.13 4.98 12.75
N THR A 178 -10.21 5.00 11.42
CA THR A 178 -9.06 4.71 10.56
C THR A 178 -8.66 5.93 9.75
N ILE A 179 -7.39 6.01 9.40
CA ILE A 179 -6.88 6.85 8.32
C ILE A 179 -5.90 6.02 7.48
N GLY A 180 -6.23 5.80 6.22
CA GLY A 180 -5.45 5.01 5.28
C GLY A 180 -4.98 5.82 4.09
N GLN A 181 -3.70 5.69 3.72
CA GLN A 181 -3.12 6.31 2.54
C GLN A 181 -2.75 5.21 1.55
N SER A 182 -3.12 5.36 0.24
CA SER A 182 -2.79 4.40 -0.80
C SER A 182 -3.30 2.99 -0.43
N PHE A 183 -2.46 1.97 -0.41
CA PHE A 183 -2.81 0.62 0.08
C PHE A 183 -3.47 0.62 1.46
N GLY A 184 -3.17 1.59 2.33
CA GLY A 184 -3.87 1.77 3.60
C GLY A 184 -5.35 2.07 3.46
N GLY A 185 -5.76 2.68 2.35
CA GLY A 185 -7.17 2.83 1.97
C GLY A 185 -7.78 1.51 1.52
N PHE A 186 -7.04 0.67 0.79
CA PHE A 186 -7.45 -0.70 0.44
C PHE A 186 -7.69 -1.53 1.71
N LEU A 187 -6.78 -1.43 2.68
CA LEU A 187 -6.96 -2.03 4.01
C LEU A 187 -8.21 -1.50 4.73
N THR A 188 -8.51 -0.22 4.61
CA THR A 188 -9.74 0.36 5.19
C THR A 188 -10.99 -0.26 4.58
N LEU A 189 -11.02 -0.49 3.26
CA LEU A 189 -12.14 -1.19 2.61
C LEU A 189 -12.24 -2.65 3.03
N SER A 190 -11.11 -3.35 3.20
CA SER A 190 -11.09 -4.69 3.81
C SER A 190 -11.63 -4.66 5.24
N TYR A 191 -11.27 -3.65 6.03
CA TYR A 191 -11.78 -3.49 7.39
C TYR A 191 -13.30 -3.29 7.43
N LEU A 192 -13.83 -2.42 6.56
CA LEU A 192 -15.27 -2.19 6.39
C LEU A 192 -16.00 -3.45 5.93
N SER A 193 -15.33 -4.30 5.17
CA SER A 193 -15.88 -5.58 4.72
C SER A 193 -16.06 -6.58 5.85
N PHE A 194 -15.08 -6.66 6.75
CA PHE A 194 -14.98 -7.79 7.66
C PHE A 194 -15.23 -7.46 9.13
N ALA A 195 -14.98 -6.21 9.54
CA ALA A 195 -15.20 -5.76 10.92
C ALA A 195 -15.77 -4.34 11.02
N PRO A 196 -16.84 -3.99 10.27
CA PRO A 196 -17.39 -2.62 10.27
C PRO A 196 -17.85 -2.17 11.66
N GLN A 197 -18.30 -3.11 12.51
CA GLN A 197 -18.75 -2.83 13.89
C GLN A 197 -17.64 -2.29 14.80
N SER A 198 -16.38 -2.46 14.40
CA SER A 198 -15.20 -1.98 15.14
C SER A 198 -14.81 -0.54 14.77
N LEU A 199 -15.49 0.03 13.79
CA LEU A 199 -15.15 1.33 13.19
C LEU A 199 -16.16 2.41 13.58
N ARG A 200 -15.64 3.61 13.88
CA ARG A 200 -16.45 4.83 14.13
C ARG A 200 -16.65 5.60 12.83
N ASP A 201 -15.58 5.86 12.15
CA ASP A 201 -15.47 6.56 10.88
C ASP A 201 -14.15 6.21 10.20
N CYS A 202 -14.08 6.40 8.89
CA CYS A 202 -12.92 6.08 8.08
C CYS A 202 -12.50 7.26 7.23
N ARG A 203 -11.17 7.47 7.15
CA ARG A 203 -10.55 8.47 6.28
C ARG A 203 -9.65 7.76 5.29
N ILE A 204 -9.81 8.04 4.00
CA ILE A 204 -9.02 7.45 2.92
C ILE A 204 -8.39 8.57 2.09
N THR A 205 -7.10 8.46 1.79
CA THR A 205 -6.40 9.40 0.91
C THR A 205 -5.68 8.63 -0.19
N ALA A 206 -5.95 8.98 -1.46
CA ALA A 206 -5.38 8.29 -2.63
C ALA A 206 -5.45 6.76 -2.52
N GLY A 207 -6.56 6.19 -2.02
CA GLY A 207 -6.61 4.77 -1.63
C GLY A 207 -7.99 4.13 -1.74
N LEU A 208 -8.88 4.64 -2.60
CA LEU A 208 -10.11 3.94 -2.96
C LEU A 208 -9.78 2.82 -3.97
N ALA A 209 -9.64 1.59 -3.45
CA ALA A 209 -9.23 0.43 -4.24
C ALA A 209 -10.15 0.18 -5.45
N PRO A 210 -9.62 -0.28 -6.59
CA PRO A 210 -10.39 -0.65 -7.76
C PRO A 210 -11.07 -2.02 -7.56
N ILE A 211 -12.10 -2.09 -6.72
CA ILE A 211 -12.71 -3.34 -6.25
C ILE A 211 -13.63 -4.02 -7.27
N ARG A 212 -13.91 -3.40 -8.40
CA ARG A 212 -14.88 -3.88 -9.40
C ARG A 212 -14.30 -4.09 -10.78
N THR A 213 -13.01 -4.27 -10.89
CA THR A 213 -12.33 -4.40 -12.17
C THR A 213 -11.26 -5.48 -12.13
N SER A 214 -10.77 -5.89 -13.29
CA SER A 214 -9.68 -6.85 -13.39
C SER A 214 -8.32 -6.19 -13.16
N VAL A 215 -7.33 -6.98 -12.76
CA VAL A 215 -5.94 -6.52 -12.57
C VAL A 215 -5.38 -5.95 -13.88
N ASP A 216 -5.66 -6.59 -15.02
CA ASP A 216 -5.24 -6.08 -16.34
C ASP A 216 -5.84 -4.69 -16.61
N ASN A 217 -7.11 -4.49 -16.28
CA ASN A 217 -7.74 -3.17 -16.49
C ASN A 217 -7.17 -2.11 -15.54
N VAL A 218 -6.80 -2.47 -14.31
CA VAL A 218 -6.08 -1.56 -13.41
C VAL A 218 -4.79 -1.09 -14.08
N TYR A 219 -3.98 -2.03 -14.59
CA TYR A 219 -2.71 -1.65 -15.22
C TYR A 219 -2.89 -0.93 -16.56
N GLN A 220 -3.94 -1.22 -17.34
CA GLN A 220 -4.28 -0.42 -18.53
C GLN A 220 -4.45 1.05 -18.16
N HIS A 221 -5.23 1.34 -17.11
CA HIS A 221 -5.46 2.71 -16.64
C HIS A 221 -4.20 3.35 -16.07
N THR A 222 -3.42 2.64 -15.25
CA THR A 222 -2.18 3.22 -14.70
C THR A 222 -1.13 3.49 -15.76
N PHE A 223 -1.02 2.67 -16.82
CA PHE A 223 -0.18 2.99 -17.98
C PHE A 223 -0.70 4.21 -18.76
N ASP A 224 -2.01 4.35 -18.94
CA ASP A 224 -2.58 5.55 -19.58
C ASP A 224 -2.24 6.81 -18.77
N ARG A 225 -2.42 6.77 -17.44
CA ARG A 225 -2.05 7.88 -16.55
C ARG A 225 -0.54 8.16 -16.57
N MET A 226 0.29 7.12 -16.59
CA MET A 226 1.73 7.30 -16.70
C MET A 226 2.13 7.93 -18.05
N LYS A 227 1.47 7.57 -19.14
CA LYS A 227 1.69 8.22 -20.44
C LYS A 227 1.37 9.71 -20.37
N GLU A 228 0.16 10.07 -19.89
CA GLU A 228 -0.25 11.47 -19.70
C GLU A 228 0.75 12.23 -18.83
N ARG A 229 1.23 11.60 -17.75
CA ARG A 229 2.17 12.20 -16.80
C ARG A 229 3.57 12.39 -17.39
N ASN A 230 4.07 11.45 -18.20
CA ASN A 230 5.30 11.61 -18.96
C ASN A 230 5.19 12.77 -19.98
N GLU A 231 4.08 12.86 -20.69
CA GLU A 231 3.82 13.93 -21.64
C GLU A 231 3.78 15.31 -20.96
N GLU A 232 3.11 15.40 -19.80
CA GLU A 232 3.09 16.59 -18.96
C GLU A 232 4.51 16.96 -18.49
N TYR A 233 5.27 15.99 -17.97
CA TYR A 233 6.65 16.18 -17.53
C TYR A 233 7.54 16.73 -18.65
N TYR A 234 7.52 16.11 -19.81
CA TYR A 234 8.32 16.55 -20.97
C TYR A 234 7.82 17.87 -21.58
N SER A 235 6.58 18.27 -21.29
CA SER A 235 6.12 19.62 -21.67
C SER A 235 6.79 20.72 -20.84
N TRP A 236 7.17 20.40 -19.61
CA TRP A 236 7.90 21.32 -18.71
C TRP A 236 9.42 21.26 -18.90
N PHE A 237 9.94 20.08 -19.23
CA PHE A 237 11.37 19.79 -19.38
C PHE A 237 11.62 19.06 -20.72
N PRO A 238 11.49 19.76 -21.86
CA PRO A 238 11.60 19.11 -23.18
C PRO A 238 12.98 18.49 -23.45
N GLU A 239 14.04 19.07 -22.89
CA GLU A 239 15.41 18.55 -22.95
C GLU A 239 15.57 17.18 -22.26
N ASP A 240 14.75 16.91 -21.26
CA ASP A 240 14.82 15.63 -20.54
C ASP A 240 14.31 14.47 -21.38
N ALA A 241 13.44 14.71 -22.36
CA ALA A 241 12.98 13.67 -23.28
C ALA A 241 14.17 13.12 -24.10
N GLU A 242 15.04 14.02 -24.62
CA GLU A 242 16.24 13.63 -25.35
C GLU A 242 17.28 13.00 -24.42
N LEU A 243 17.46 13.58 -23.22
CA LEU A 243 18.42 13.08 -22.24
C LEU A 243 18.06 11.69 -21.73
N ALA A 244 16.79 11.45 -21.37
CA ALA A 244 16.32 10.14 -20.91
C ALA A 244 16.46 9.07 -22.01
N THR A 245 16.12 9.40 -23.26
CA THR A 245 16.30 8.50 -24.40
C THR A 245 17.79 8.20 -24.63
N ARG A 246 18.67 9.21 -24.55
CA ARG A 246 20.12 9.03 -24.65
C ARG A 246 20.68 8.14 -23.52
N ILE A 247 20.19 8.28 -22.29
CA ILE A 247 20.59 7.40 -21.16
C ILE A 247 20.18 5.95 -21.46
N ALA A 248 18.96 5.72 -21.91
CA ALA A 248 18.49 4.39 -22.26
C ALA A 248 19.30 3.76 -23.41
N GLU A 249 19.62 4.52 -24.47
CA GLU A 249 20.50 4.08 -25.56
C GLU A 249 21.91 3.74 -25.06
N HIS A 250 22.47 4.58 -24.17
CA HIS A 250 23.75 4.31 -23.54
C HIS A 250 23.74 2.99 -22.77
N LEU A 251 22.70 2.74 -21.96
CA LEU A 251 22.56 1.51 -21.16
C LEU A 251 22.39 0.25 -22.03
N ARG A 252 21.84 0.35 -23.24
CA ARG A 252 21.79 -0.76 -24.20
C ARG A 252 23.14 -1.10 -24.80
N THR A 253 23.96 -0.10 -25.07
CA THR A 253 25.23 -0.23 -25.78
C THR A 253 26.45 -0.35 -24.85
N HIS A 254 26.36 0.13 -23.63
CA HIS A 254 27.41 0.11 -22.61
C HIS A 254 26.97 -0.65 -21.37
N LYS A 255 27.92 -1.24 -20.66
CA LYS A 255 27.65 -1.91 -19.38
C LYS A 255 27.96 -0.96 -18.26
N GLU A 256 26.91 -0.41 -17.68
CA GLU A 256 26.99 0.42 -16.47
C GLU A 256 26.56 -0.42 -15.24
N TYR A 257 27.24 -0.22 -14.14
CA TYR A 257 27.00 -0.97 -12.92
C TYR A 257 26.65 -0.04 -11.76
N LEU A 258 25.64 -0.44 -10.98
CA LEU A 258 25.30 0.24 -9.73
C LEU A 258 26.40 -0.02 -8.67
N PRO A 259 26.49 0.81 -7.62
CA PRO A 259 27.51 0.63 -6.56
C PRO A 259 27.45 -0.74 -5.87
N THR A 260 26.31 -1.42 -5.92
CA THR A 260 26.09 -2.76 -5.39
C THR A 260 26.56 -3.88 -6.33
N GLY A 261 27.04 -3.52 -7.53
CA GLY A 261 27.74 -4.41 -8.48
C GLY A 261 26.84 -5.05 -9.54
N GLU A 262 25.53 -4.88 -9.50
CA GLU A 262 24.62 -5.32 -10.55
C GLU A 262 24.56 -4.32 -11.70
N ARG A 263 24.22 -4.83 -12.87
CA ARG A 263 24.07 -4.02 -14.07
C ARG A 263 22.83 -3.12 -13.96
N LEU A 264 22.94 -1.84 -14.31
CA LEU A 264 21.82 -1.00 -14.63
C LEU A 264 21.42 -1.22 -16.10
N THR A 265 20.17 -1.61 -16.32
CA THR A 265 19.59 -1.80 -17.65
C THR A 265 18.68 -0.62 -18.02
N ASP A 266 18.36 -0.48 -19.28
CA ASP A 266 17.48 0.57 -19.79
C ASP A 266 16.05 0.47 -19.21
N HIS A 267 15.48 -0.74 -19.13
CA HIS A 267 14.17 -0.94 -18.51
C HIS A 267 14.21 -0.74 -16.99
N ARG A 268 15.32 -1.06 -16.32
CA ARG A 268 15.48 -0.74 -14.90
C ARG A 268 15.60 0.77 -14.68
N PHE A 269 16.15 1.49 -15.62
CA PHE A 269 16.18 2.96 -15.59
C PHE A 269 14.77 3.57 -15.70
N GLN A 270 13.82 2.92 -16.45
CA GLN A 270 12.42 3.39 -16.50
C GLN A 270 11.73 3.44 -15.13
N MET A 271 12.25 2.70 -14.12
CA MET A 271 11.72 2.75 -12.75
C MET A 271 11.88 4.14 -12.10
N ALA A 272 12.75 5.02 -12.63
CA ALA A 272 12.82 6.41 -12.20
C ALA A 272 11.48 7.16 -12.34
N GLY A 273 10.52 6.59 -13.08
CA GLY A 273 9.16 7.09 -13.15
C GLY A 273 8.40 7.14 -11.81
N HIS A 274 8.90 6.49 -10.75
CA HIS A 274 8.40 6.70 -9.40
C HIS A 274 8.46 8.17 -8.94
N PHE A 275 9.36 8.98 -9.49
CA PHE A 275 9.36 10.43 -9.26
C PHE A 275 8.07 11.09 -9.78
N LEU A 276 7.44 10.56 -10.81
CA LEU A 276 6.26 11.14 -11.42
C LEU A 276 4.96 10.90 -10.62
N GLY A 277 4.99 10.05 -9.60
CA GLY A 277 3.85 9.80 -8.72
C GLY A 277 3.57 10.90 -7.70
N GLY A 278 4.46 11.86 -7.51
CA GLY A 278 4.31 12.93 -6.53
C GLY A 278 4.32 14.32 -7.14
N ARG A 279 3.66 15.27 -6.43
CA ARG A 279 3.72 16.68 -6.78
C ARG A 279 5.11 17.23 -6.43
N TRP A 280 5.71 17.97 -7.31
CA TRP A 280 7.07 18.53 -7.19
C TRP A 280 8.20 17.51 -7.26
N ARG A 281 7.90 16.23 -7.30
CA ARG A 281 8.93 15.18 -7.49
C ARG A 281 9.43 15.13 -8.93
N GLU A 282 8.66 15.62 -9.90
CA GLU A 282 9.08 15.80 -11.30
C GLU A 282 10.31 16.69 -11.42
N ARG A 283 10.45 17.72 -10.59
CA ARG A 283 11.68 18.52 -10.52
C ARG A 283 12.85 17.70 -9.96
N GLY A 284 12.56 16.80 -9.04
CA GLY A 284 13.56 15.85 -8.56
C GLY A 284 14.08 14.95 -9.69
N LEU A 285 13.17 14.48 -10.57
CA LEU A 285 13.56 13.73 -11.75
C LEU A 285 14.42 14.55 -12.69
N HIS A 286 14.05 15.79 -12.99
CA HIS A 286 14.85 16.71 -13.81
C HIS A 286 16.28 16.85 -13.28
N TYR A 287 16.43 17.27 -12.02
CA TYR A 287 17.76 17.43 -11.40
C TYR A 287 18.52 16.10 -11.28
N PHE A 288 17.82 14.98 -11.14
CA PHE A 288 18.43 13.67 -11.16
C PHE A 288 19.02 13.34 -12.54
N LEU A 289 18.26 13.58 -13.62
CA LEU A 289 18.71 13.35 -15.00
C LEU A 289 19.89 14.26 -15.39
N GLU A 290 19.91 15.52 -14.95
CA GLU A 290 21.04 16.44 -15.19
C GLU A 290 22.38 15.88 -14.71
N THR A 291 22.38 15.01 -13.70
CA THR A 291 23.62 14.41 -13.18
C THR A 291 24.11 13.19 -13.96
N ALA A 292 23.36 12.74 -14.99
CA ALA A 292 23.58 11.44 -15.61
C ALA A 292 24.96 11.29 -16.25
N PHE A 293 25.40 12.26 -17.05
CA PHE A 293 26.71 12.21 -17.70
C PHE A 293 27.69 13.19 -17.05
N ALA A 294 28.88 12.70 -16.69
CA ALA A 294 29.94 13.56 -16.25
C ALA A 294 30.45 14.39 -17.46
N GLU A 295 30.85 15.65 -17.20
CA GLU A 295 31.37 16.55 -18.24
C GLU A 295 32.59 15.95 -18.93
N GLY A 296 32.51 15.77 -20.25
CA GLY A 296 33.57 15.20 -21.07
C GLY A 296 33.76 13.69 -20.99
N ASN A 297 32.84 12.95 -20.36
CA ASN A 297 32.86 11.48 -20.26
C ASN A 297 31.75 10.82 -21.08
N ASP A 298 32.09 9.64 -21.64
CA ASP A 298 31.13 8.74 -22.31
C ASP A 298 30.48 7.74 -21.34
N HIS A 299 30.63 7.94 -20.03
CA HIS A 299 30.11 7.09 -18.98
C HIS A 299 29.08 7.81 -18.10
N LEU A 300 28.17 7.07 -17.52
CA LEU A 300 27.28 7.59 -16.49
C LEU A 300 28.10 7.97 -15.25
N SER A 301 27.72 9.07 -14.61
CA SER A 301 28.44 9.56 -13.43
C SER A 301 28.20 8.65 -12.21
N ASP A 302 29.18 8.56 -11.32
CA ASP A 302 29.06 7.86 -10.05
C ASP A 302 27.91 8.43 -9.19
N GLN A 303 27.68 9.75 -9.29
CA GLN A 303 26.57 10.40 -8.59
C GLN A 303 25.23 9.88 -9.07
N PHE A 304 25.03 9.82 -10.39
CA PHE A 304 23.79 9.28 -10.99
C PHE A 304 23.60 7.80 -10.64
N LEU A 305 24.64 6.98 -10.83
CA LEU A 305 24.57 5.54 -10.54
C LEU A 305 24.27 5.25 -9.06
N THR A 306 24.82 6.05 -8.15
CA THR A 306 24.54 5.93 -6.71
C THR A 306 23.09 6.28 -6.39
N ALA A 307 22.59 7.38 -6.92
CA ALA A 307 21.21 7.79 -6.74
C ALA A 307 20.24 6.80 -7.38
N MET A 308 20.53 6.33 -8.60
CA MET A 308 19.73 5.32 -9.30
C MET A 308 19.66 4.01 -8.52
N GLY A 309 20.78 3.55 -7.93
CA GLY A 309 20.82 2.35 -7.11
C GLY A 309 19.87 2.41 -5.91
N ALA A 310 19.73 3.59 -5.30
CA ALA A 310 18.78 3.80 -4.20
C ALA A 310 17.30 3.77 -4.67
N GLU A 311 17.01 4.23 -5.88
CA GLU A 311 15.65 4.29 -6.43
C GLU A 311 15.15 2.92 -6.93
N VAL A 312 16.04 2.02 -7.36
CA VAL A 312 15.65 0.77 -8.03
C VAL A 312 15.84 -0.50 -7.20
N THR A 313 16.18 -0.37 -5.93
CA THR A 313 16.33 -1.54 -5.04
C THR A 313 15.10 -1.76 -4.19
N PHE A 314 14.73 -3.04 -4.03
CA PHE A 314 13.67 -3.48 -3.10
C PHE A 314 14.24 -4.15 -1.83
N GLN A 315 15.54 -4.01 -1.57
CA GLN A 315 16.21 -4.67 -0.44
C GLN A 315 15.53 -4.38 0.91
N ALA A 316 15.10 -3.16 1.13
CA ALA A 316 14.43 -2.77 2.38
C ALA A 316 12.96 -3.21 2.44
N ASN A 317 12.32 -3.42 1.30
CA ASN A 317 10.89 -3.66 1.20
C ASN A 317 10.54 -4.76 0.18
N PRO A 318 11.04 -6.01 0.35
CA PRO A 318 10.80 -7.09 -0.62
C PRO A 318 9.30 -7.45 -0.74
N LEU A 319 8.51 -7.22 0.30
CA LEU A 319 7.05 -7.39 0.24
C LEU A 319 6.39 -6.47 -0.79
N TYR A 320 6.94 -5.28 -1.03
CA TYR A 320 6.40 -4.40 -2.06
C TYR A 320 6.41 -5.09 -3.42
N ALA A 321 7.55 -5.64 -3.83
CA ALA A 321 7.66 -6.37 -5.09
C ALA A 321 6.79 -7.64 -5.10
N LEU A 322 6.85 -8.47 -4.04
CA LEU A 322 6.14 -9.74 -3.97
C LEU A 322 4.61 -9.60 -3.94
N MET A 323 4.10 -8.55 -3.28
CA MET A 323 2.69 -8.44 -2.98
C MET A 323 1.96 -7.40 -3.81
N HIS A 324 2.65 -6.58 -4.61
CA HIS A 324 2.04 -5.45 -5.30
C HIS A 324 0.88 -5.85 -6.23
N GLU A 325 1.05 -6.85 -7.11
CA GLU A 325 -0.07 -7.33 -7.93
C GLU A 325 -1.17 -8.01 -7.10
N THR A 326 -0.79 -8.67 -6.00
CA THR A 326 -1.74 -9.45 -5.20
C THR A 326 -2.72 -8.60 -4.39
N ILE A 327 -2.46 -7.30 -4.22
CA ILE A 327 -3.43 -6.38 -3.59
C ILE A 327 -4.70 -6.21 -4.40
N TYR A 328 -4.66 -6.54 -5.70
CA TYR A 328 -5.79 -6.52 -6.62
C TYR A 328 -6.45 -7.90 -6.79
N ALA A 329 -5.85 -8.97 -6.27
CA ALA A 329 -6.36 -10.34 -6.40
C ALA A 329 -7.44 -10.63 -5.34
N ASP A 330 -8.71 -10.35 -5.65
CA ASP A 330 -9.85 -10.49 -4.75
C ASP A 330 -10.66 -11.76 -5.04
N GLY A 331 -10.31 -12.85 -4.36
CA GLY A 331 -11.00 -14.12 -4.47
C GLY A 331 -10.57 -14.99 -5.65
N PRO A 332 -11.18 -16.20 -5.80
CA PRO A 332 -10.83 -17.13 -6.86
C PRO A 332 -11.35 -16.65 -8.23
N SER A 333 -10.64 -17.05 -9.28
CA SER A 333 -10.94 -16.67 -10.68
C SER A 333 -12.32 -17.12 -11.20
N ASP A 334 -12.89 -18.16 -10.59
CA ASP A 334 -14.21 -18.74 -10.90
C ASP A 334 -15.31 -18.30 -9.92
N GLY A 335 -15.00 -17.39 -9.01
CA GLY A 335 -15.91 -16.93 -7.98
C GLY A 335 -16.98 -16.00 -8.56
N VAL A 336 -18.18 -16.56 -8.79
CA VAL A 336 -19.40 -15.74 -8.97
C VAL A 336 -19.80 -15.24 -7.58
N LEU A 337 -19.77 -13.92 -7.37
CA LEU A 337 -20.39 -13.36 -6.16
C LEU A 337 -21.90 -13.59 -6.22
N PRO A 338 -22.54 -14.06 -5.13
CA PRO A 338 -23.98 -14.21 -5.09
C PRO A 338 -24.65 -12.87 -5.34
N GLY A 339 -25.54 -12.85 -6.34
CA GLY A 339 -26.06 -11.67 -6.99
C GLY A 339 -26.64 -10.62 -6.06
N ILE A 340 -26.06 -9.46 -6.15
CA ILE A 340 -26.80 -8.21 -5.97
C ILE A 340 -27.34 -7.88 -7.38
N PRO A 341 -28.65 -7.69 -7.55
CA PRO A 341 -29.22 -7.37 -8.85
C PRO A 341 -28.52 -6.17 -9.48
N GLY A 342 -28.06 -6.31 -10.72
CA GLY A 342 -27.30 -5.29 -11.43
C GLY A 342 -25.78 -5.28 -11.14
N TYR A 343 -25.29 -6.26 -10.41
CA TYR A 343 -23.87 -6.41 -10.11
C TYR A 343 -23.25 -7.53 -10.95
N GLU A 344 -22.69 -7.15 -12.08
CA GLU A 344 -21.75 -8.00 -12.78
C GLU A 344 -20.35 -7.71 -12.25
N LEU A 345 -19.79 -8.66 -11.50
CA LEU A 345 -18.35 -8.64 -11.29
C LEU A 345 -17.68 -8.80 -12.65
N SER A 346 -16.79 -7.89 -13.01
CA SER A 346 -15.67 -8.30 -13.83
C SER A 346 -15.01 -9.47 -13.11
N PRO A 347 -14.87 -10.63 -13.76
CA PRO A 347 -14.23 -11.76 -13.11
C PRO A 347 -12.90 -11.25 -12.60
N SER A 348 -12.68 -11.33 -11.29
CA SER A 348 -11.34 -11.14 -10.75
C SER A 348 -10.50 -12.26 -11.34
N PRO A 349 -9.60 -11.99 -12.26
CA PRO A 349 -8.77 -13.03 -12.82
C PRO A 349 -7.64 -13.27 -11.83
N ALA A 350 -7.81 -14.27 -11.01
CA ALA A 350 -6.63 -14.97 -10.58
C ALA A 350 -6.39 -16.08 -11.62
N PRO A 351 -5.19 -16.32 -12.07
CA PRO A 351 -3.94 -15.72 -11.59
C PRO A 351 -3.69 -14.32 -12.17
N THR A 352 -2.88 -13.53 -11.48
CA THR A 352 -2.44 -12.22 -12.01
C THR A 352 -1.52 -12.39 -13.21
N ASN A 353 -0.72 -13.46 -13.24
CA ASN A 353 0.20 -13.84 -14.32
C ASN A 353 1.04 -12.66 -14.83
N TRP A 354 1.60 -11.89 -13.91
CA TRP A 354 2.39 -10.72 -14.27
C TRP A 354 1.60 -9.73 -15.15
N SER A 355 0.47 -9.30 -14.65
CA SER A 355 -0.47 -8.43 -15.36
C SER A 355 0.19 -7.15 -15.86
N ALA A 356 1.03 -6.49 -15.05
CA ALA A 356 1.76 -5.30 -15.47
C ALA A 356 2.65 -5.59 -16.70
N ALA A 357 3.36 -6.72 -16.71
CA ALA A 357 4.22 -7.10 -17.84
C ALA A 357 3.41 -7.41 -19.10
N ARG A 358 2.27 -8.10 -18.97
CA ARG A 358 1.39 -8.40 -20.13
C ARG A 358 0.80 -7.14 -20.72
N VAL A 359 0.36 -6.21 -19.89
CA VAL A 359 -0.19 -4.92 -20.33
C VAL A 359 0.92 -4.10 -21.00
N ALA A 360 2.12 -4.01 -20.40
CA ALA A 360 3.26 -3.33 -21.00
C ALA A 360 3.63 -3.88 -22.39
N ALA A 361 3.58 -5.20 -22.58
CA ALA A 361 3.86 -5.83 -23.87
C ALA A 361 2.91 -5.40 -24.99
N SER A 362 1.72 -4.88 -24.67
CA SER A 362 0.77 -4.32 -25.62
C SER A 362 0.93 -2.82 -25.84
N ARG A 363 1.91 -2.19 -25.20
CA ARG A 363 2.17 -0.74 -25.15
C ARG A 363 3.56 -0.40 -25.67
N PRO A 364 3.76 -0.41 -27.01
CA PRO A 364 5.08 -0.19 -27.61
C PRO A 364 5.70 1.16 -27.24
N GLU A 365 4.88 2.16 -26.89
CA GLU A 365 5.36 3.47 -26.45
C GLU A 365 6.14 3.40 -25.11
N PHE A 366 5.95 2.35 -24.30
CA PHE A 366 6.72 2.10 -23.08
C PHE A 366 7.88 1.12 -23.28
N ALA A 367 8.13 0.69 -24.52
CA ALA A 367 9.32 -0.12 -24.79
C ALA A 367 10.58 0.72 -24.48
N PRO A 368 11.61 0.13 -23.82
CA PRO A 368 12.84 0.88 -23.49
C PRO A 368 13.58 1.42 -24.72
N ASP A 369 13.36 0.81 -25.88
CA ASP A 369 13.95 1.17 -27.18
C ASP A 369 13.02 2.01 -28.07
N ALA A 370 11.91 2.52 -27.52
CA ALA A 370 11.03 3.45 -28.22
C ALA A 370 11.77 4.76 -28.63
N ASP A 371 11.30 5.42 -29.69
CA ASP A 371 11.88 6.68 -30.17
C ASP A 371 12.01 7.76 -29.09
N ARG A 372 11.13 7.73 -28.12
CA ARG A 372 11.15 8.57 -26.91
C ARG A 372 10.88 7.70 -25.70
N LEU A 373 11.81 7.68 -24.74
CA LEU A 373 11.66 6.93 -23.51
C LEU A 373 10.48 7.47 -22.70
N LEU A 374 9.55 6.58 -22.29
CA LEU A 374 8.56 6.85 -21.26
C LEU A 374 8.92 6.08 -19.98
N PHE A 375 8.83 6.75 -18.86
CA PHE A 375 9.04 6.15 -17.55
C PHE A 375 7.81 5.34 -17.11
N THR A 376 8.03 4.24 -16.41
CA THR A 376 6.97 3.42 -15.80
C THR A 376 6.65 3.90 -14.38
N GLY A 377 5.47 3.50 -13.86
CA GLY A 377 5.04 3.80 -12.49
C GLY A 377 5.22 2.63 -11.54
N GLU A 378 4.22 2.39 -10.67
CA GLU A 378 4.18 1.26 -9.74
C GLU A 378 3.81 -0.05 -10.47
N HIS A 379 4.63 -0.44 -11.42
CA HIS A 379 4.47 -1.65 -12.21
C HIS A 379 5.57 -2.65 -11.83
N ILE A 380 5.19 -3.83 -11.34
CA ILE A 380 6.16 -4.87 -10.96
C ILE A 380 6.30 -5.87 -12.10
N PHE A 381 7.54 -6.09 -12.52
CA PHE A 381 7.89 -6.93 -13.65
C PHE A 381 8.68 -8.18 -13.22
N PRO A 382 8.56 -9.32 -13.91
CA PRO A 382 9.31 -10.53 -13.58
C PRO A 382 10.83 -10.32 -13.63
N TRP A 383 11.33 -9.47 -14.53
CA TRP A 383 12.76 -9.19 -14.66
C TRP A 383 13.36 -8.48 -13.43
N TYR A 384 12.56 -7.85 -12.55
CA TYR A 384 13.04 -7.33 -11.27
C TYR A 384 13.73 -8.42 -10.43
N TYR A 385 13.20 -9.64 -10.50
CA TYR A 385 13.72 -10.80 -9.76
C TYR A 385 14.95 -11.44 -10.42
N GLU A 386 15.29 -11.03 -11.62
CA GLU A 386 16.52 -11.43 -12.29
C GLU A 386 17.64 -10.42 -12.05
N GLU A 387 17.29 -9.14 -12.00
CA GLU A 387 18.26 -8.04 -12.02
C GLU A 387 18.56 -7.47 -10.64
N ASP A 388 17.57 -7.38 -9.72
CA ASP A 388 17.84 -6.96 -8.35
C ASP A 388 18.39 -8.12 -7.52
N PRO A 389 19.66 -8.05 -7.05
CA PRO A 389 20.25 -9.11 -6.24
C PRO A 389 19.46 -9.41 -4.96
N SER A 390 18.75 -8.44 -4.40
CA SER A 390 17.94 -8.60 -3.19
C SER A 390 16.66 -9.40 -3.45
N LEU A 391 16.12 -9.35 -4.66
CA LEU A 391 14.91 -10.07 -5.05
C LEU A 391 15.20 -11.43 -5.72
N ARG A 392 16.39 -11.62 -6.29
CA ARG A 392 16.77 -12.85 -7.03
C ARG A 392 16.46 -14.13 -6.27
N PRO A 393 16.71 -14.25 -4.94
CA PRO A 393 16.35 -15.45 -4.18
C PRO A 393 14.85 -15.73 -4.11
N LEU A 394 14.00 -14.76 -4.47
CA LEU A 394 12.53 -14.81 -4.37
C LEU A 394 11.84 -15.00 -5.73
N ALA A 395 12.61 -15.20 -6.82
CA ALA A 395 12.06 -15.28 -8.17
C ALA A 395 11.02 -16.40 -8.33
N GLU A 396 11.31 -17.59 -7.80
CA GLU A 396 10.39 -18.74 -7.86
C GLU A 396 9.13 -18.47 -7.00
N VAL A 397 9.29 -17.88 -5.85
CA VAL A 397 8.17 -17.47 -4.97
C VAL A 397 7.23 -16.49 -5.69
N ALA A 398 7.82 -15.48 -6.35
CA ALA A 398 7.06 -14.48 -7.10
C ALA A 398 6.25 -15.10 -8.24
N ASN A 399 6.83 -16.07 -8.97
CA ASN A 399 6.13 -16.79 -10.03
C ASN A 399 4.98 -17.64 -9.48
N ILE A 400 5.20 -18.36 -8.37
CA ILE A 400 4.13 -19.13 -7.71
C ILE A 400 2.97 -18.20 -7.29
N LEU A 401 3.27 -17.04 -6.73
CA LEU A 401 2.26 -16.06 -6.33
C LEU A 401 1.52 -15.49 -7.55
N ALA A 402 2.23 -15.17 -8.63
CA ALA A 402 1.61 -14.67 -9.86
C ALA A 402 0.69 -15.71 -10.53
N GLU A 403 1.04 -16.99 -10.48
CA GLU A 403 0.27 -18.09 -11.07
C GLU A 403 -0.86 -18.62 -10.17
N LYS A 404 -0.96 -18.13 -8.92
CA LYS A 404 -1.94 -18.60 -7.95
C LYS A 404 -3.36 -18.25 -8.38
N LYS A 405 -4.26 -19.26 -8.33
CA LYS A 405 -5.67 -19.15 -8.79
C LYS A 405 -6.70 -19.05 -7.68
N ASP A 406 -6.32 -19.39 -6.46
CA ASP A 406 -7.23 -19.57 -5.33
C ASP A 406 -6.98 -18.57 -4.20
N TRP A 407 -6.83 -17.30 -4.58
CA TRP A 407 -6.71 -16.22 -3.62
C TRP A 407 -7.94 -16.13 -2.70
N GLY A 408 -7.70 -15.84 -1.42
CA GLY A 408 -8.76 -15.45 -0.49
C GLY A 408 -9.36 -14.08 -0.84
N ARG A 409 -10.60 -13.83 -0.42
CA ARG A 409 -11.25 -12.55 -0.63
C ARG A 409 -10.60 -11.44 0.18
N LEU A 410 -10.48 -10.28 -0.45
CA LEU A 410 -10.05 -9.03 0.17
C LEU A 410 -11.23 -8.17 0.59
N TYR A 411 -12.39 -8.33 -0.08
CA TYR A 411 -13.57 -7.50 0.12
C TYR A 411 -14.86 -8.33 0.20
N ASP A 412 -15.76 -7.94 1.11
CA ASP A 412 -17.16 -8.34 1.09
C ASP A 412 -17.96 -7.24 0.38
N HIS A 413 -18.21 -7.43 -0.89
CA HIS A 413 -18.89 -6.43 -1.73
C HIS A 413 -20.33 -6.14 -1.28
N ALA A 414 -21.03 -7.13 -0.74
CA ALA A 414 -22.38 -6.94 -0.22
C ALA A 414 -22.38 -6.12 1.06
N GLN A 415 -21.38 -6.35 1.93
CA GLN A 415 -21.19 -5.55 3.14
C GLN A 415 -20.78 -4.12 2.80
N LEU A 416 -19.85 -3.95 1.87
CA LEU A 416 -19.42 -2.61 1.42
C LEU A 416 -20.59 -1.82 0.81
N HIS A 417 -21.43 -2.45 0.02
CA HIS A 417 -22.61 -1.80 -0.57
C HIS A 417 -23.63 -1.30 0.49
N LYS A 418 -23.77 -2.05 1.58
CA LYS A 418 -24.66 -1.70 2.71
C LYS A 418 -23.96 -0.91 3.81
N ASN A 419 -22.71 -0.49 3.59
CA ASN A 419 -21.93 0.16 4.64
C ASN A 419 -22.64 1.38 5.22
N GLU A 420 -22.75 1.43 6.54
CA GLU A 420 -23.31 2.55 7.29
C GLU A 420 -22.23 3.37 8.01
N VAL A 421 -21.00 2.83 8.13
CA VAL A 421 -19.88 3.55 8.75
C VAL A 421 -19.51 4.75 7.88
N PRO A 422 -19.43 5.98 8.44
CA PRO A 422 -19.03 7.14 7.67
C PRO A 422 -17.64 6.98 7.06
N VAL A 423 -17.54 7.14 5.75
CA VAL A 423 -16.28 7.13 5.00
C VAL A 423 -16.11 8.47 4.31
N VAL A 424 -15.01 9.15 4.57
CA VAL A 424 -14.60 10.34 3.84
C VAL A 424 -13.29 10.07 3.11
N ALA A 425 -13.23 10.43 1.84
CA ALA A 425 -12.07 10.14 1.02
C ALA A 425 -11.57 11.37 0.25
N ALA A 426 -10.27 11.42 0.02
CA ALA A 426 -9.63 12.32 -0.94
C ALA A 426 -9.16 11.52 -2.15
N ALA A 427 -9.68 11.86 -3.33
CA ALA A 427 -9.29 11.26 -4.60
C ALA A 427 -8.68 12.32 -5.53
N TYR A 428 -7.60 11.98 -6.20
CA TYR A 428 -6.82 12.92 -7.00
C TYR A 428 -6.92 12.56 -8.47
N ASN A 429 -7.37 13.52 -9.29
CA ASN A 429 -7.55 13.29 -10.72
C ASN A 429 -6.24 12.92 -11.45
N PRO A 430 -5.08 13.53 -11.12
CA PRO A 430 -3.81 13.19 -11.79
C PRO A 430 -3.05 12.05 -11.09
N ASP A 431 -3.70 11.26 -10.23
CA ASP A 431 -3.04 10.12 -9.58
C ASP A 431 -2.69 9.04 -10.61
N VAL A 432 -1.41 8.66 -10.66
CA VAL A 432 -0.86 7.67 -11.60
C VAL A 432 -0.82 6.25 -11.06
N TYR A 433 -1.15 6.05 -9.75
CA TYR A 433 -1.09 4.77 -9.07
C TYR A 433 -2.49 4.24 -8.70
N VAL A 434 -3.33 5.12 -8.15
CA VAL A 434 -4.72 4.78 -7.84
C VAL A 434 -5.63 5.58 -8.74
N ASP A 435 -6.03 4.97 -9.85
CA ASP A 435 -6.79 5.64 -10.91
C ASP A 435 -8.06 6.31 -10.39
N PHE A 436 -8.27 7.54 -10.85
CA PHE A 436 -9.37 8.38 -10.39
C PHE A 436 -10.76 7.81 -10.76
N GLU A 437 -10.92 7.28 -11.95
CA GLU A 437 -12.22 6.75 -12.41
C GLU A 437 -12.60 5.50 -11.60
N HIS A 438 -11.65 4.59 -11.38
CA HIS A 438 -11.84 3.44 -10.50
C HIS A 438 -12.13 3.85 -9.05
N SER A 439 -11.46 4.89 -8.56
CA SER A 439 -11.72 5.45 -7.23
C SER A 439 -13.14 5.97 -7.10
N MET A 440 -13.64 6.70 -8.10
CA MET A 440 -15.00 7.22 -8.13
C MET A 440 -16.06 6.13 -8.31
N GLU A 441 -15.73 5.06 -9.04
CA GLU A 441 -16.60 3.88 -9.13
C GLU A 441 -16.75 3.20 -7.77
N THR A 442 -15.64 2.95 -7.08
CA THR A 442 -15.63 2.39 -5.73
C THR A 442 -16.41 3.26 -4.74
N ALA A 443 -16.20 4.57 -4.78
CA ALA A 443 -16.92 5.51 -3.91
C ALA A 443 -18.44 5.47 -4.12
N ARG A 444 -18.91 5.32 -5.36
CA ARG A 444 -20.34 5.17 -5.66
C ARG A 444 -20.90 3.83 -5.19
N TRP A 445 -20.07 2.81 -5.12
CA TRP A 445 -20.47 1.48 -4.70
C TRP A 445 -20.53 1.32 -3.18
N VAL A 446 -19.55 1.84 -2.46
CA VAL A 446 -19.45 1.72 -1.00
C VAL A 446 -20.42 2.67 -0.32
N GLY A 447 -21.35 2.11 0.46
CA GLY A 447 -22.35 2.89 1.18
C GLY A 447 -21.73 3.94 2.11
N ASN A 448 -22.43 5.05 2.33
CA ASN A 448 -22.04 6.16 3.21
C ASN A 448 -20.61 6.69 2.94
N THR A 449 -20.25 6.81 1.66
CA THR A 449 -18.94 7.28 1.22
C THR A 449 -19.03 8.66 0.59
N HIS A 450 -18.25 9.61 1.08
CA HIS A 450 -18.20 11.01 0.65
C HIS A 450 -16.79 11.32 0.16
N VAL A 451 -16.67 11.94 -1.02
CA VAL A 451 -15.36 12.16 -1.66
C VAL A 451 -15.10 13.63 -1.91
N TRP A 452 -13.98 14.12 -1.43
CA TRP A 452 -13.36 15.33 -1.90
C TRP A 452 -12.41 15.03 -3.05
N THR A 453 -12.50 15.75 -4.15
CA THR A 453 -11.65 15.54 -5.32
C THR A 453 -10.71 16.72 -5.54
N SER A 454 -9.51 16.44 -6.04
CA SER A 454 -8.53 17.46 -6.40
C SER A 454 -7.93 17.22 -7.78
N LYS A 455 -7.69 18.32 -8.51
CA LYS A 455 -6.98 18.31 -9.80
C LYS A 455 -5.51 18.71 -9.68
N THR A 456 -5.07 19.07 -8.48
CA THR A 456 -3.73 19.63 -8.22
C THR A 456 -2.89 18.81 -7.25
N HIS A 457 -3.47 17.80 -6.60
CA HIS A 457 -2.76 16.84 -5.77
C HIS A 457 -2.51 15.57 -6.59
N HIS A 458 -1.37 14.97 -6.36
CA HIS A 458 -0.94 13.69 -6.90
C HIS A 458 -0.99 12.62 -5.81
N HIS A 459 -0.49 11.42 -6.08
CA HIS A 459 -0.55 10.30 -5.12
C HIS A 459 0.03 10.64 -3.74
N ASP A 460 1.08 11.46 -3.70
CA ASP A 460 1.72 11.92 -2.47
C ASP A 460 1.00 13.08 -1.75
N GLY A 461 -0.21 13.45 -2.18
CA GLY A 461 -0.94 14.62 -1.67
C GLY A 461 -1.04 14.65 -0.16
N PHE A 462 -1.29 13.51 0.48
CA PHE A 462 -1.34 13.44 1.95
C PHE A 462 0.01 13.69 2.61
N GLY A 463 1.12 13.39 1.97
CA GLY A 463 2.46 13.74 2.43
C GLY A 463 2.81 15.21 2.20
N SER A 464 2.43 15.75 1.05
CA SER A 464 2.82 17.09 0.60
C SER A 464 1.92 18.22 1.13
N ASP A 465 0.63 17.95 1.38
CA ASP A 465 -0.36 18.94 1.86
C ASP A 465 -1.37 18.33 2.85
N SER A 466 -0.86 17.62 3.85
CA SER A 466 -1.69 16.89 4.80
C SER A 466 -2.71 17.74 5.54
N LEU A 467 -2.38 18.98 5.89
CA LEU A 467 -3.27 19.84 6.69
C LEU A 467 -4.48 20.29 5.90
N THR A 468 -4.32 20.66 4.64
CA THR A 468 -5.44 20.99 3.75
C THR A 468 -6.36 19.81 3.56
N ILE A 469 -5.79 18.64 3.26
CA ILE A 469 -6.54 17.40 3.03
C ILE A 469 -7.31 16.99 4.30
N LEU A 470 -6.64 16.96 5.46
CA LEU A 470 -7.32 16.69 6.74
C LEU A 470 -8.43 17.68 7.06
N GLY A 471 -8.24 18.96 6.72
CA GLY A 471 -9.26 19.97 6.86
C GLY A 471 -10.53 19.64 6.07
N HIS A 472 -10.39 19.25 4.81
CA HIS A 472 -11.52 18.80 3.98
C HIS A 472 -12.20 17.56 4.56
N LEU A 473 -11.43 16.51 4.89
CA LEU A 473 -11.98 15.28 5.45
C LEU A 473 -12.70 15.51 6.78
N LYS A 474 -12.16 16.36 7.65
CA LYS A 474 -12.79 16.74 8.92
C LYS A 474 -14.13 17.45 8.72
N ASN A 475 -14.19 18.40 7.79
CA ASN A 475 -15.42 19.14 7.51
C ASN A 475 -16.50 18.21 6.95
N MET A 476 -16.15 17.32 6.03
CA MET A 476 -17.06 16.32 5.48
C MET A 476 -17.61 15.38 6.56
N LEU A 477 -16.76 14.89 7.49
CA LEU A 477 -17.22 14.07 8.61
C LEU A 477 -18.18 14.84 9.53
N ALA A 478 -17.92 16.12 9.79
CA ALA A 478 -18.81 16.94 10.60
C ALA A 478 -20.19 17.12 9.94
N GLU A 479 -20.23 17.25 8.60
CA GLU A 479 -21.48 17.31 7.84
C GLU A 479 -22.27 15.99 7.91
N VAL A 480 -21.59 14.85 7.75
CA VAL A 480 -22.20 13.52 7.83
C VAL A 480 -22.78 13.25 9.23
N HIS A 481 -22.08 13.64 10.28
CA HIS A 481 -22.57 13.45 11.66
C HIS A 481 -23.72 14.37 12.05
N ASN A 482 -23.97 15.45 11.30
CA ASN A 482 -25.07 16.39 11.55
C ASN A 482 -26.33 16.05 10.72
N GLN A 483 -26.28 15.07 9.84
CA GLN A 483 -27.41 14.54 9.08
C GLN A 483 -28.08 13.38 9.84
#